data_daabbca482b5e262c15fd5c14ebba8b0
#
_entry.id   daabbca482b5e262c15fd5c14ebba8b0
#
_cell.length_a   1.000
_cell.length_b   1.000
_cell.length_c   1.000
_cell.angle_alpha   90.00
_cell.angle_beta   90.00
_cell.angle_gamma   90.00
#
_symmetry.space_group_name_H-M   'P 1'
#
loop_
_entity.id
_entity.type
_entity.pdbx_description
1 polymer ?
#
loop_
_entity_poly.entity_id
_entity_poly.type
_entity_poly.pdbx_seq_one_letter_code
_entity_poly.pdbx_strand_id
1 'polypeptide(L)'
;MTTDQKVGRSSRPGRVLSRGLPPSLLFLFLYMAIVQSLKLVLLLLVLVAAFCFADAVPYTVKSLCYAASLSIKEILVFVLPLVVFSIVFHSTSKLRGGGAMKTLLLLIAMVGLSNSASVAVAHFLGGYLSTSTTHPVIPDMQGVHTLEPLYTTFHLPSLISSAKALALGFACGAILPAIVGKRSITLSEKLSDLSVFILNRIFAPVLPVFILGSAFKMESEGALTSLRDNAGVMGYIFASAFLYTVLLYFVGSGFSLRKALKTMKNMLPAVVTGLGTMSSLLTMPVTLAAVKKSTDNPQIADISVPGSVNIHLLGDCFVSVMLLPLLVTTLGTEDVTTYDYVHFLVYVVLMKFAEAAVAGTGLVLMFPVIEQYLHFSPTMLSLAATLFILLDPLITAVNVFGNGAFSVLFARVHDLLFHQKKKPKQAGASGRIR
;
A
#
# COMPACT_ATOMS: atom_id res chain seq x y z
N MET A 1 -39.71 0.48 62.47
CA MET A 1 -39.92 0.64 60.99
C MET A 1 -38.55 0.79 60.35
N THR A 2 -38.04 -0.29 59.86
CA THR A 2 -36.71 -0.49 59.26
C THR A 2 -36.84 -0.31 57.77
N THR A 3 -36.08 0.63 57.19
CA THR A 3 -35.95 0.77 55.72
C THR A 3 -34.57 0.31 55.29
N ASP A 4 -34.53 -0.84 54.64
CA ASP A 4 -33.35 -1.43 54.00
C ASP A 4 -32.90 -0.58 52.80
N GLN A 5 -31.70 -0.04 52.84
CA GLN A 5 -30.99 0.51 51.69
C GLN A 5 -30.24 -0.63 50.98
N LYS A 6 -30.71 -0.99 49.80
CA LYS A 6 -30.01 -1.87 48.86
C LYS A 6 -28.79 -1.14 48.30
N VAL A 7 -27.62 -1.61 48.71
CA VAL A 7 -26.32 -1.23 48.11
C VAL A 7 -26.23 -1.80 46.71
N GLY A 8 -26.14 -0.90 45.70
CA GLY A 8 -25.93 -1.24 44.31
C GLY A 8 -24.59 -1.93 44.07
N ARG A 9 -24.64 -3.11 43.48
CA ARG A 9 -23.48 -3.84 43.01
C ARG A 9 -22.80 -3.09 41.90
N SER A 10 -21.59 -2.60 42.14
CA SER A 10 -20.64 -2.11 41.14
C SER A 10 -20.40 -3.18 40.07
N SER A 11 -20.86 -2.92 38.86
CA SER A 11 -20.55 -3.70 37.68
C SER A 11 -19.06 -3.58 37.34
N ARG A 12 -18.31 -4.66 37.50
CA ARG A 12 -16.90 -4.77 37.10
C ARG A 12 -16.77 -4.57 35.59
N PRO A 13 -15.85 -3.73 35.08
CA PRO A 13 -15.66 -3.47 33.64
C PRO A 13 -14.89 -4.58 32.91
N GLY A 14 -14.93 -5.81 33.40
CA GLY A 14 -14.10 -6.92 32.90
C GLY A 14 -14.78 -7.92 31.96
N ARG A 15 -16.05 -7.77 31.59
CA ARG A 15 -16.80 -8.80 30.84
C ARG A 15 -17.23 -8.43 29.40
N VAL A 16 -16.75 -7.34 28.83
CA VAL A 16 -17.15 -6.95 27.46
C VAL A 16 -16.15 -7.43 26.39
N LEU A 17 -14.98 -7.90 26.76
CA LEU A 17 -13.88 -8.25 25.81
C LEU A 17 -13.77 -9.74 25.44
N SER A 18 -14.71 -10.59 25.83
CA SER A 18 -14.71 -12.01 25.44
C SER A 18 -15.82 -12.40 24.45
N ARG A 19 -16.56 -11.45 23.91
CA ARG A 19 -17.49 -11.73 22.80
C ARG A 19 -16.73 -11.59 21.50
N GLY A 20 -16.35 -12.72 20.88
CA GLY A 20 -15.91 -12.78 19.49
C GLY A 20 -16.88 -11.99 18.59
N LEU A 21 -16.40 -11.48 17.48
CA LEU A 21 -17.22 -10.83 16.45
C LEU A 21 -18.51 -11.65 16.25
N PRO A 22 -19.68 -11.00 16.18
CA PRO A 22 -20.92 -11.72 15.94
C PRO A 22 -20.78 -12.58 14.68
N PRO A 23 -21.33 -13.82 14.67
CA PRO A 23 -21.18 -14.75 13.55
C PRO A 23 -21.53 -14.15 12.18
N SER A 24 -22.48 -13.21 12.15
CA SER A 24 -22.86 -12.46 10.95
C SER A 24 -21.75 -11.55 10.40
N LEU A 25 -20.98 -10.90 11.25
CA LEU A 25 -19.81 -10.09 10.86
C LEU A 25 -18.64 -10.97 10.42
N LEU A 26 -18.39 -12.07 11.11
CA LEU A 26 -17.38 -13.04 10.71
C LEU A 26 -17.72 -13.65 9.34
N PHE A 27 -19.00 -14.00 9.11
CA PHE A 27 -19.49 -14.51 7.84
C PHE A 27 -19.37 -13.47 6.72
N LEU A 28 -19.67 -12.19 7.00
CA LEU A 28 -19.51 -11.10 6.05
C LEU A 28 -18.03 -10.87 5.69
N PHE A 29 -17.12 -10.91 6.67
CA PHE A 29 -15.68 -10.82 6.44
C PHE A 29 -15.15 -12.00 5.64
N LEU A 30 -15.59 -13.22 5.97
CA LEU A 30 -15.22 -14.43 5.22
C LEU A 30 -15.75 -14.38 3.78
N TYR A 31 -16.99 -13.96 3.60
CA TYR A 31 -17.61 -13.76 2.28
C TYR A 31 -16.86 -12.70 1.45
N MET A 32 -16.55 -11.56 2.05
CA MET A 32 -15.77 -10.51 1.36
C MET A 32 -14.35 -10.99 1.00
N ALA A 33 -13.70 -11.73 1.90
CA ALA A 33 -12.38 -12.30 1.62
C ALA A 33 -12.45 -13.35 0.49
N ILE A 34 -13.47 -14.22 0.48
CA ILE A 34 -13.70 -15.21 -0.58
C ILE A 34 -13.98 -14.52 -1.92
N VAL A 35 -14.86 -13.53 -1.95
CA VAL A 35 -15.22 -12.80 -3.19
C VAL A 35 -14.00 -12.07 -3.76
N GLN A 36 -13.15 -11.49 -2.91
CA GLN A 36 -11.92 -10.84 -3.38
C GLN A 36 -10.85 -11.85 -3.81
N SER A 37 -10.71 -12.96 -3.08
CA SER A 37 -9.84 -14.07 -3.52
C SER A 37 -10.30 -14.63 -4.87
N LEU A 38 -11.62 -14.72 -5.11
CA LEU A 38 -12.16 -15.17 -6.39
C LEU A 38 -11.86 -14.18 -7.53
N LYS A 39 -11.97 -12.88 -7.28
CA LYS A 39 -11.59 -11.84 -8.27
C LYS A 39 -10.12 -11.92 -8.62
N LEU A 40 -9.27 -12.15 -7.63
CA LEU A 40 -7.85 -12.33 -7.83
C LEU A 40 -7.54 -13.59 -8.64
N VAL A 41 -8.10 -14.73 -8.22
CA VAL A 41 -7.95 -15.98 -8.95
C VAL A 41 -8.42 -15.80 -10.40
N LEU A 42 -9.53 -15.11 -10.62
CA LEU A 42 -10.00 -14.77 -11.96
C LEU A 42 -8.99 -13.90 -12.73
N LEU A 43 -8.42 -12.89 -12.09
CA LEU A 43 -7.39 -12.03 -12.67
C LEU A 43 -6.14 -12.80 -13.07
N LEU A 44 -5.65 -13.66 -12.17
CA LEU A 44 -4.51 -14.54 -12.45
C LEU A 44 -4.83 -15.55 -13.55
N LEU A 45 -6.06 -16.12 -13.56
CA LEU A 45 -6.51 -17.01 -14.62
C LEU A 45 -6.60 -16.29 -15.97
N VAL A 46 -7.10 -15.05 -15.99
CA VAL A 46 -7.13 -14.22 -17.21
C VAL A 46 -5.71 -13.95 -17.70
N LEU A 47 -4.80 -13.61 -16.81
CA LEU A 47 -3.39 -13.38 -17.15
C LEU A 47 -2.74 -14.65 -17.69
N VAL A 48 -2.85 -15.78 -16.98
CA VAL A 48 -2.31 -17.08 -17.42
C VAL A 48 -2.93 -17.51 -18.73
N ALA A 49 -4.25 -17.37 -18.90
CA ALA A 49 -4.93 -17.71 -20.15
C ALA A 49 -4.47 -16.83 -21.30
N ALA A 50 -4.27 -15.52 -21.07
CA ALA A 50 -3.75 -14.60 -22.09
C ALA A 50 -2.37 -15.04 -22.60
N PHE A 51 -1.50 -15.53 -21.71
CA PHE A 51 -0.17 -16.01 -22.10
C PHE A 51 -0.20 -17.43 -22.71
N CYS A 52 -0.98 -18.36 -22.14
CA CYS A 52 -1.01 -19.75 -22.62
C CYS A 52 -1.74 -19.90 -23.95
N PHE A 53 -2.74 -19.07 -24.23
CA PHE A 53 -3.59 -19.16 -25.41
C PHE A 53 -3.41 -17.98 -26.37
N ALA A 54 -2.39 -17.17 -26.17
CA ALA A 54 -2.13 -15.99 -26.99
C ALA A 54 -2.08 -16.34 -28.50
N ASP A 55 -1.38 -17.41 -28.86
CA ASP A 55 -1.24 -17.83 -30.26
C ASP A 55 -2.57 -18.24 -30.91
N ALA A 56 -3.53 -18.69 -30.13
CA ALA A 56 -4.87 -19.04 -30.61
C ALA A 56 -5.80 -17.82 -30.79
N VAL A 57 -5.43 -16.64 -30.22
CA VAL A 57 -6.24 -15.43 -30.29
C VAL A 57 -5.89 -14.63 -31.54
N PRO A 58 -6.87 -14.30 -32.42
CA PRO A 58 -6.62 -13.48 -33.59
C PRO A 58 -5.99 -12.13 -33.26
N TYR A 59 -5.08 -11.65 -34.11
CA TYR A 59 -4.40 -10.36 -33.97
C TYR A 59 -5.38 -9.20 -33.71
N THR A 60 -6.50 -9.15 -34.44
CA THR A 60 -7.53 -8.11 -34.29
C THR A 60 -8.15 -8.07 -32.90
N VAL A 61 -8.33 -9.24 -32.25
CA VAL A 61 -8.86 -9.34 -30.89
C VAL A 61 -7.83 -8.85 -29.89
N LYS A 62 -6.55 -9.26 -30.03
CA LYS A 62 -5.45 -8.77 -29.20
C LYS A 62 -5.35 -7.24 -29.31
N SER A 63 -5.36 -6.70 -30.53
CA SER A 63 -5.29 -5.29 -30.85
C SER A 63 -6.46 -4.48 -30.27
N LEU A 64 -7.68 -5.03 -30.30
CA LEU A 64 -8.87 -4.44 -29.67
C LEU A 64 -8.74 -4.40 -28.14
N CYS A 65 -8.32 -5.49 -27.53
CA CYS A 65 -8.10 -5.55 -26.06
C CYS A 65 -7.01 -4.55 -25.63
N TYR A 66 -5.95 -4.41 -26.42
CA TYR A 66 -4.89 -3.44 -26.15
C TYR A 66 -5.40 -1.99 -26.29
N ALA A 67 -6.16 -1.67 -27.34
CA ALA A 67 -6.78 -0.35 -27.50
C ALA A 67 -7.74 -0.02 -26.34
N ALA A 68 -8.52 -1.00 -25.88
CA ALA A 68 -9.39 -0.85 -24.71
C ALA A 68 -8.56 -0.58 -23.44
N SER A 69 -7.43 -1.29 -23.25
CA SER A 69 -6.56 -1.06 -22.10
C SER A 69 -5.97 0.35 -22.08
N LEU A 70 -5.53 0.86 -23.23
CA LEU A 70 -5.05 2.24 -23.36
C LEU A 70 -6.15 3.27 -23.06
N SER A 71 -7.39 3.03 -23.52
CA SER A 71 -8.53 3.90 -23.21
C SER A 71 -8.86 3.92 -21.71
N ILE A 72 -8.81 2.77 -21.05
CA ILE A 72 -8.97 2.67 -19.58
C ILE A 72 -7.85 3.43 -18.87
N LYS A 73 -6.60 3.33 -19.33
CA LYS A 73 -5.46 4.10 -18.82
C LYS A 73 -5.73 5.60 -18.86
N GLU A 74 -6.17 6.12 -20.02
CA GLU A 74 -6.44 7.56 -20.19
C GLU A 74 -7.52 8.07 -19.21
N ILE A 75 -8.61 7.32 -19.04
CA ILE A 75 -9.66 7.66 -18.08
C ILE A 75 -9.11 7.62 -16.63
N LEU A 76 -8.30 6.61 -16.31
CA LEU A 76 -7.65 6.50 -15.00
C LEU A 76 -6.79 7.73 -14.73
N VAL A 77 -5.88 8.09 -15.62
CA VAL A 77 -4.96 9.23 -15.45
C VAL A 77 -5.73 10.54 -15.30
N PHE A 78 -6.86 10.72 -16.00
CA PHE A 78 -7.72 11.89 -15.88
C PHE A 78 -8.40 12.00 -14.51
N VAL A 79 -8.93 10.89 -13.98
CA VAL A 79 -9.70 10.86 -12.70
C VAL A 79 -8.78 10.88 -11.48
N LEU A 80 -7.57 10.39 -11.62
CA LEU A 80 -6.63 10.13 -10.54
C LEU A 80 -6.32 11.34 -9.64
N PRO A 81 -6.07 12.56 -10.17
CA PRO A 81 -5.82 13.73 -9.33
C PRO A 81 -6.98 14.05 -8.38
N LEU A 82 -8.22 13.86 -8.83
CA LEU A 82 -9.41 14.08 -8.01
C LEU A 82 -9.51 13.06 -6.86
N VAL A 83 -9.18 11.80 -7.15
CA VAL A 83 -9.13 10.71 -6.17
C VAL A 83 -8.05 10.99 -5.11
N VAL A 84 -6.84 11.33 -5.54
CA VAL A 84 -5.71 11.67 -4.67
C VAL A 84 -6.08 12.84 -3.74
N PHE A 85 -6.57 13.95 -4.32
CA PHE A 85 -7.02 15.11 -3.56
C PHE A 85 -8.04 14.71 -2.48
N SER A 86 -9.09 13.99 -2.88
CA SER A 86 -10.22 13.66 -2.01
C SER A 86 -9.82 12.78 -0.82
N ILE A 87 -9.00 11.75 -1.07
CA ILE A 87 -8.53 10.82 -0.03
C ILE A 87 -7.62 11.54 0.96
N VAL A 88 -6.65 12.33 0.45
CA VAL A 88 -5.70 13.06 1.29
C VAL A 88 -6.41 14.16 2.08
N PHE A 89 -7.31 14.91 1.44
CA PHE A 89 -8.13 15.92 2.12
C PHE A 89 -8.92 15.31 3.28
N HIS A 90 -9.59 14.17 3.06
CA HIS A 90 -10.36 13.49 4.10
C HIS A 90 -9.47 12.95 5.22
N SER A 91 -8.39 12.26 4.90
CA SER A 91 -7.46 11.71 5.90
C SER A 91 -6.88 12.82 6.78
N THR A 92 -6.45 13.93 6.18
CA THR A 92 -5.87 15.07 6.90
C THR A 92 -6.92 15.84 7.70
N SER A 93 -8.15 16.00 7.19
CA SER A 93 -9.21 16.73 7.89
C SER A 93 -9.71 16.07 9.17
N LYS A 94 -9.48 14.77 9.33
CA LYS A 94 -9.82 14.01 10.55
C LYS A 94 -8.85 14.22 11.71
N LEU A 95 -7.71 14.86 11.48
CA LEU A 95 -6.63 15.07 12.46
C LEU A 95 -6.97 16.12 13.54
N ARG A 96 -8.10 15.98 14.24
CA ARG A 96 -8.51 16.95 15.26
C ARG A 96 -8.72 16.34 16.65
N GLY A 97 -8.11 17.01 17.69
CA GLY A 97 -8.40 16.82 19.11
C GLY A 97 -7.18 16.47 19.98
N GLY A 98 -6.75 17.38 20.85
CA GLY A 98 -5.90 17.22 22.03
C GLY A 98 -4.68 16.28 21.89
N GLY A 99 -4.59 15.28 22.74
CA GLY A 99 -3.50 14.28 22.72
C GLY A 99 -3.55 13.35 21.51
N ALA A 100 -4.73 13.09 20.97
CA ALA A 100 -4.90 12.30 19.74
C ALA A 100 -4.21 12.96 18.54
N MET A 101 -4.21 14.30 18.45
CA MET A 101 -3.53 15.03 17.40
C MET A 101 -2.00 14.80 17.44
N LYS A 102 -1.38 14.87 18.62
CA LYS A 102 0.06 14.64 18.77
C LYS A 102 0.44 13.22 18.36
N THR A 103 -0.35 12.23 18.79
CA THR A 103 -0.14 10.82 18.40
C THR A 103 -0.26 10.63 16.90
N LEU A 104 -1.20 11.29 16.27
CA LEU A 104 -1.45 11.18 14.83
C LEU A 104 -0.40 11.91 14.00
N LEU A 105 0.02 13.11 14.42
CA LEU A 105 1.15 13.81 13.80
C LEU A 105 2.44 12.99 13.90
N LEU A 106 2.69 12.37 15.07
CA LEU A 106 3.80 11.44 15.24
C LEU A 106 3.67 10.25 14.28
N LEU A 107 2.46 9.69 14.12
CA LEU A 107 2.22 8.57 13.22
C LEU A 107 2.57 8.95 11.77
N ILE A 108 2.05 10.06 11.28
CA ILE A 108 2.31 10.54 9.91
C ILE A 108 3.80 10.83 9.71
N ALA A 109 4.45 11.51 10.65
CA ALA A 109 5.87 11.79 10.58
C ALA A 109 6.71 10.50 10.57
N MET A 110 6.37 9.52 11.41
CA MET A 110 7.06 8.23 11.44
C MET A 110 6.80 7.39 10.18
N VAL A 111 5.59 7.42 9.62
CA VAL A 111 5.29 6.77 8.32
C VAL A 111 6.13 7.41 7.22
N GLY A 112 6.15 8.75 7.14
CA GLY A 112 6.96 9.47 6.16
C GLY A 112 8.44 9.12 6.27
N LEU A 113 8.98 9.15 7.49
CA LEU A 113 10.37 8.79 7.76
C LEU A 113 10.67 7.32 7.41
N SER A 114 9.77 6.40 7.76
CA SER A 114 9.94 4.98 7.47
C SER A 114 9.88 4.68 5.97
N ASN A 115 8.93 5.27 5.24
CA ASN A 115 8.86 5.14 3.78
C ASN A 115 10.10 5.77 3.12
N SER A 116 10.55 6.95 3.58
CA SER A 116 11.78 7.59 3.08
C SER A 116 13.03 6.71 3.32
N ALA A 117 13.14 6.12 4.50
CA ALA A 117 14.24 5.19 4.80
C ALA A 117 14.17 3.95 3.92
N SER A 118 12.97 3.41 3.65
CA SER A 118 12.77 2.27 2.74
C SER A 118 13.20 2.61 1.32
N VAL A 119 12.79 3.79 0.83
CA VAL A 119 13.18 4.30 -0.50
C VAL A 119 14.69 4.49 -0.60
N ALA A 120 15.32 5.07 0.42
CA ALA A 120 16.78 5.24 0.44
C ALA A 120 17.51 3.89 0.41
N VAL A 121 17.11 2.93 1.25
CA VAL A 121 17.72 1.59 1.25
C VAL A 121 17.47 0.87 -0.07
N ALA A 122 16.26 0.95 -0.62
CA ALA A 122 15.93 0.38 -1.93
C ALA A 122 16.75 1.00 -3.05
N HIS A 123 17.01 2.32 -3.01
CA HIS A 123 17.88 3.00 -3.97
C HIS A 123 19.32 2.45 -3.95
N PHE A 124 19.93 2.34 -2.76
CA PHE A 124 21.29 1.81 -2.66
C PHE A 124 21.40 0.34 -3.12
N LEU A 125 20.42 -0.49 -2.75
CA LEU A 125 20.39 -1.89 -3.16
C LEU A 125 20.04 -2.04 -4.65
N GLY A 126 19.18 -1.17 -5.18
CA GLY A 126 18.83 -1.11 -6.60
C GLY A 126 20.00 -0.67 -7.47
N GLY A 127 20.82 0.27 -7.00
CA GLY A 127 22.08 0.66 -7.67
C GLY A 127 23.04 -0.52 -7.85
N TYR A 128 23.20 -1.36 -6.83
CA TYR A 128 23.97 -2.59 -6.93
C TYR A 128 23.38 -3.56 -7.97
N LEU A 129 22.07 -3.69 -8.00
CA LEU A 129 21.37 -4.54 -8.97
C LEU A 129 21.62 -4.08 -10.41
N SER A 130 21.54 -2.79 -10.67
CA SER A 130 21.75 -2.19 -12.00
C SER A 130 23.18 -2.41 -12.51
N THR A 131 24.18 -2.42 -11.63
CA THR A 131 25.58 -2.68 -12.02
C THR A 131 25.89 -4.17 -12.20
N SER A 132 25.13 -5.05 -11.57
CA SER A 132 25.37 -6.50 -11.57
C SER A 132 24.60 -7.25 -12.65
N THR A 133 23.56 -6.65 -13.23
CA THR A 133 22.77 -7.22 -14.31
C THR A 133 23.39 -6.82 -15.65
N THR A 134 24.12 -7.75 -16.26
CA THR A 134 24.73 -7.57 -17.59
C THR A 134 23.78 -7.95 -18.74
N HIS A 135 22.63 -8.52 -18.43
CA HIS A 135 21.65 -8.94 -19.41
C HIS A 135 20.43 -8.03 -19.38
N PRO A 136 19.87 -7.68 -20.54
CA PRO A 136 18.63 -6.89 -20.59
C PRO A 136 17.51 -7.66 -19.87
N VAL A 137 16.87 -7.01 -18.92
CA VAL A 137 15.69 -7.55 -18.18
C VAL A 137 14.52 -7.80 -19.14
N ILE A 138 14.65 -7.38 -20.38
CA ILE A 138 13.62 -7.47 -21.42
C ILE A 138 14.25 -7.96 -22.72
N PRO A 139 13.56 -8.80 -23.51
CA PRO A 139 14.07 -9.26 -24.79
C PRO A 139 14.43 -8.09 -25.70
N ASP A 140 15.45 -8.31 -26.53
CA ASP A 140 15.77 -7.39 -27.61
C ASP A 140 14.52 -7.18 -28.50
N MET A 141 14.00 -5.95 -28.45
CA MET A 141 12.78 -5.56 -29.17
C MET A 141 13.02 -5.41 -30.70
N GLN A 142 14.25 -5.62 -31.15
CA GLN A 142 14.59 -5.51 -32.58
C GLN A 142 14.03 -6.73 -33.35
N GLY A 143 12.96 -6.49 -34.08
CA GLY A 143 12.34 -7.50 -34.94
C GLY A 143 11.05 -8.12 -34.39
N VAL A 144 10.59 -7.73 -33.21
CA VAL A 144 9.31 -8.17 -32.68
C VAL A 144 8.20 -7.34 -33.32
N HIS A 145 7.20 -7.98 -33.92
CA HIS A 145 5.98 -7.31 -34.38
C HIS A 145 5.21 -6.79 -33.15
N THR A 146 5.45 -5.53 -32.81
CA THR A 146 4.77 -4.88 -31.68
C THR A 146 3.26 -4.86 -31.94
N LEU A 147 2.47 -5.32 -30.95
CA LEU A 147 1.01 -5.23 -31.04
C LEU A 147 0.60 -3.75 -31.06
N GLU A 148 -0.08 -3.33 -32.12
CA GLU A 148 -0.60 -1.98 -32.23
C GLU A 148 -2.08 -1.93 -31.83
N PRO A 149 -2.55 -0.81 -31.27
CA PRO A 149 -3.96 -0.67 -30.89
C PRO A 149 -4.84 -0.56 -32.14
N LEU A 150 -6.00 -1.24 -32.14
CA LEU A 150 -6.93 -1.28 -33.27
C LEU A 150 -7.48 0.09 -33.64
N TYR A 151 -7.58 1.01 -32.71
CA TYR A 151 -8.03 2.39 -32.93
C TYR A 151 -7.16 3.36 -32.11
N THR A 152 -7.09 4.60 -32.61
CA THR A 152 -6.39 5.69 -31.90
C THR A 152 -7.11 6.00 -30.61
N THR A 153 -6.37 5.93 -29.50
CA THR A 153 -6.91 6.27 -28.19
C THR A 153 -7.06 7.79 -28.05
N PHE A 154 -8.15 8.21 -27.42
CA PHE A 154 -8.32 9.63 -27.07
C PHE A 154 -7.38 10.01 -25.95
N HIS A 155 -6.88 11.25 -25.98
CA HIS A 155 -6.07 11.80 -24.90
C HIS A 155 -6.92 12.73 -24.04
N LEU A 156 -6.99 12.45 -22.71
CA LEU A 156 -7.68 13.29 -21.74
C LEU A 156 -6.64 14.11 -20.97
N PRO A 157 -6.53 15.42 -21.19
CA PRO A 157 -5.61 16.23 -20.42
C PRO A 157 -6.02 16.25 -18.97
N SER A 158 -5.10 15.90 -18.05
CA SER A 158 -5.37 15.98 -16.62
C SER A 158 -5.59 17.43 -16.19
N LEU A 159 -6.64 17.69 -15.38
CA LEU A 159 -6.99 19.04 -14.88
C LEU A 159 -5.83 19.64 -14.04
N ILE A 160 -5.21 18.82 -13.23
CA ILE A 160 -4.03 19.15 -12.40
C ILE A 160 -3.15 17.90 -12.28
N SER A 161 -1.85 18.08 -12.07
CA SER A 161 -0.99 16.91 -11.81
C SER A 161 -1.34 16.27 -10.46
N SER A 162 -1.14 14.95 -10.34
CA SER A 162 -1.37 14.21 -9.09
C SER A 162 -0.57 14.78 -7.92
N ALA A 163 0.64 15.29 -8.18
CA ALA A 163 1.46 15.97 -7.18
C ALA A 163 0.81 17.26 -6.65
N LYS A 164 0.26 18.10 -7.53
CA LYS A 164 -0.49 19.29 -7.12
C LYS A 164 -1.76 18.93 -6.35
N ALA A 165 -2.47 17.89 -6.81
CA ALA A 165 -3.65 17.36 -6.12
C ALA A 165 -3.34 16.86 -4.70
N LEU A 166 -2.21 16.16 -4.54
CA LEU A 166 -1.69 15.70 -3.24
C LEU A 166 -1.42 16.89 -2.31
N ALA A 167 -0.65 17.88 -2.77
CA ALA A 167 -0.32 19.07 -1.99
C ALA A 167 -1.57 19.87 -1.59
N LEU A 168 -2.50 20.06 -2.53
CA LEU A 168 -3.79 20.72 -2.26
C LEU A 168 -4.64 19.92 -1.26
N GLY A 169 -4.65 18.60 -1.35
CA GLY A 169 -5.34 17.72 -0.39
C GLY A 169 -4.82 17.91 1.03
N PHE A 170 -3.49 17.94 1.21
CA PHE A 170 -2.88 18.23 2.52
C PHE A 170 -3.20 19.65 3.00
N ALA A 171 -3.04 20.66 2.17
CA ALA A 171 -3.31 22.05 2.53
C ALA A 171 -4.79 22.26 2.92
N CYS A 172 -5.72 21.78 2.10
CA CYS A 172 -7.15 21.87 2.38
C CYS A 172 -7.52 21.09 3.64
N GLY A 173 -6.96 19.90 3.84
CA GLY A 173 -7.21 19.08 5.02
C GLY A 173 -6.71 19.71 6.32
N ALA A 174 -5.59 20.41 6.28
CA ALA A 174 -5.04 21.11 7.44
C ALA A 174 -5.79 22.42 7.74
N ILE A 175 -6.14 23.21 6.72
CA ILE A 175 -6.61 24.58 6.84
C ILE A 175 -8.13 24.64 6.95
N LEU A 176 -8.89 24.01 6.04
CA LEU A 176 -10.35 24.17 5.97
C LEU A 176 -11.10 23.74 7.23
N PRO A 177 -10.73 22.66 7.93
CA PRO A 177 -11.37 22.34 9.20
C PRO A 177 -11.17 23.41 10.28
N ALA A 178 -10.10 24.21 10.21
CA ALA A 178 -9.88 25.31 11.14
C ALA A 178 -10.77 26.51 10.84
N ILE A 179 -11.06 26.79 9.56
CA ILE A 179 -11.84 27.96 9.10
C ILE A 179 -13.35 27.62 9.07
N VAL A 180 -13.72 26.53 8.40
CA VAL A 180 -15.12 26.19 8.07
C VAL A 180 -15.73 25.17 9.06
N GLY A 181 -14.90 24.55 9.90
CA GLY A 181 -15.35 23.62 10.94
C GLY A 181 -15.86 22.29 10.37
N LYS A 182 -16.94 21.77 10.97
CA LYS A 182 -17.50 20.44 10.65
C LYS A 182 -17.95 20.29 9.19
N ARG A 183 -18.36 21.38 8.53
CA ARG A 183 -18.82 21.33 7.12
C ARG A 183 -17.72 20.86 6.17
N SER A 184 -16.47 21.29 6.39
CA SER A 184 -15.35 20.84 5.56
C SER A 184 -15.03 19.36 5.76
N ILE A 185 -15.19 18.83 6.98
CA ILE A 185 -14.98 17.41 7.29
C ILE A 185 -16.06 16.57 6.58
N THR A 186 -17.33 16.98 6.65
CA THR A 186 -18.41 16.28 5.92
C THR A 186 -18.21 16.34 4.41
N LEU A 187 -17.74 17.48 3.87
CA LEU A 187 -17.40 17.58 2.44
C LEU A 187 -16.28 16.63 2.06
N SER A 188 -15.20 16.60 2.84
CA SER A 188 -14.07 15.69 2.60
C SER A 188 -14.48 14.22 2.64
N GLU A 189 -15.40 13.85 3.56
CA GLU A 189 -15.96 12.50 3.65
C GLU A 189 -16.73 12.12 2.39
N LYS A 190 -17.66 12.98 1.93
CA LYS A 190 -18.41 12.74 0.69
C LYS A 190 -17.52 12.61 -0.54
N LEU A 191 -16.48 13.46 -0.65
CA LEU A 191 -15.52 13.37 -1.76
C LEU A 191 -14.68 12.08 -1.69
N SER A 192 -14.26 11.67 -0.50
CA SER A 192 -13.57 10.42 -0.30
C SER A 192 -14.45 9.21 -0.64
N ASP A 193 -15.70 9.20 -0.18
CA ASP A 193 -16.67 8.15 -0.47
C ASP A 193 -16.95 8.04 -1.96
N LEU A 194 -17.10 9.18 -2.66
CA LEU A 194 -17.23 9.22 -4.12
C LEU A 194 -15.99 8.64 -4.81
N SER A 195 -14.80 9.00 -4.33
CA SER A 195 -13.54 8.48 -4.88
C SER A 195 -13.41 6.98 -4.69
N VAL A 196 -13.73 6.47 -3.49
CA VAL A 196 -13.75 5.03 -3.18
C VAL A 196 -14.81 4.31 -4.02
N PHE A 197 -15.98 4.93 -4.23
CA PHE A 197 -17.02 4.40 -5.12
C PHE A 197 -16.51 4.28 -6.57
N ILE A 198 -15.88 5.33 -7.11
CA ILE A 198 -15.31 5.34 -8.46
C ILE A 198 -14.27 4.22 -8.59
N LEU A 199 -13.33 4.12 -7.63
CA LEU A 199 -12.29 3.09 -7.66
C LEU A 199 -12.87 1.68 -7.62
N ASN A 200 -13.81 1.41 -6.70
CA ASN A 200 -14.32 0.05 -6.47
C ASN A 200 -15.43 -0.37 -7.45
N ARG A 201 -16.26 0.57 -7.91
CA ARG A 201 -17.43 0.26 -8.74
C ARG A 201 -17.22 0.50 -10.24
N ILE A 202 -16.30 1.39 -10.59
CA ILE A 202 -16.02 1.70 -12.00
C ILE A 202 -14.69 1.07 -12.40
N PHE A 203 -13.59 1.37 -11.71
CA PHE A 203 -12.28 0.90 -12.13
C PHE A 203 -12.01 -0.56 -11.78
N ALA A 204 -12.32 -1.02 -10.58
CA ALA A 204 -12.06 -2.41 -10.21
C ALA A 204 -12.71 -3.45 -11.16
N PRO A 205 -13.94 -3.26 -11.68
CA PRO A 205 -14.51 -4.17 -12.68
C PRO A 205 -13.84 -4.12 -14.05
N VAL A 206 -13.25 -3.00 -14.48
CA VAL A 206 -12.60 -2.88 -15.79
C VAL A 206 -11.11 -3.24 -15.76
N LEU A 207 -10.52 -3.37 -14.56
CA LEU A 207 -9.13 -3.82 -14.41
C LEU A 207 -8.81 -5.13 -15.15
N PRO A 208 -9.67 -6.17 -15.16
CA PRO A 208 -9.39 -7.39 -15.92
C PRO A 208 -9.19 -7.13 -17.43
N VAL A 209 -9.96 -6.20 -18.00
CA VAL A 209 -9.82 -5.82 -19.42
C VAL A 209 -8.51 -5.06 -19.64
N PHE A 210 -8.17 -4.14 -18.74
CA PHE A 210 -6.88 -3.44 -18.75
C PHE A 210 -5.70 -4.43 -18.73
N ILE A 211 -5.74 -5.40 -17.81
CA ILE A 211 -4.71 -6.40 -17.65
C ILE A 211 -4.62 -7.32 -18.87
N LEU A 212 -5.77 -7.75 -19.41
CA LEU A 212 -5.81 -8.61 -20.58
C LEU A 212 -5.14 -7.93 -21.80
N GLY A 213 -5.47 -6.67 -22.07
CA GLY A 213 -4.85 -5.93 -23.18
C GLY A 213 -3.36 -5.69 -22.97
N SER A 214 -2.95 -5.37 -21.73
CA SER A 214 -1.54 -5.24 -21.35
C SER A 214 -0.80 -6.58 -21.44
N ALA A 215 -1.44 -7.69 -21.06
CA ALA A 215 -0.86 -9.03 -21.14
C ALA A 215 -0.61 -9.45 -22.59
N PHE A 216 -1.55 -9.18 -23.52
CA PHE A 216 -1.35 -9.43 -24.94
C PHE A 216 -0.22 -8.58 -25.53
N LYS A 217 -0.11 -7.32 -25.11
CA LYS A 217 1.03 -6.48 -25.49
C LYS A 217 2.35 -7.05 -25.00
N MET A 218 2.41 -7.45 -23.72
CA MET A 218 3.59 -8.08 -23.14
C MET A 218 3.97 -9.40 -23.80
N GLU A 219 2.97 -10.23 -24.10
CA GLU A 219 3.22 -11.51 -24.77
C GLU A 219 3.81 -11.25 -26.15
N SER A 220 3.25 -10.33 -26.93
CA SER A 220 3.78 -9.97 -28.26
C SER A 220 5.20 -9.39 -28.19
N GLU A 221 5.61 -8.83 -27.09
CA GLU A 221 6.94 -8.28 -26.82
C GLU A 221 7.89 -9.28 -26.13
N GLY A 222 7.47 -10.51 -25.88
CA GLY A 222 8.30 -11.55 -25.27
C GLY A 222 8.62 -11.32 -23.77
N ALA A 223 7.82 -10.48 -23.08
CA ALA A 223 8.11 -10.07 -21.71
C ALA A 223 8.05 -11.22 -20.68
N LEU A 224 7.34 -12.32 -20.96
CA LEU A 224 7.23 -13.47 -20.06
C LEU A 224 8.54 -14.26 -19.97
N THR A 225 9.24 -14.42 -21.10
CA THR A 225 10.57 -15.00 -21.14
C THR A 225 11.54 -14.19 -20.29
N SER A 226 11.47 -12.87 -20.38
CA SER A 226 12.28 -11.97 -19.55
C SER A 226 12.03 -12.11 -18.05
N LEU A 227 10.76 -12.25 -17.63
CA LEU A 227 10.41 -12.48 -16.21
C LEU A 227 11.02 -13.79 -15.69
N ARG A 228 10.96 -14.86 -16.49
CA ARG A 228 11.59 -16.14 -16.15
C ARG A 228 13.11 -16.01 -16.02
N ASP A 229 13.72 -15.32 -16.96
CA ASP A 229 15.17 -15.13 -17.00
C ASP A 229 15.65 -14.20 -15.88
N ASN A 230 14.74 -13.35 -15.35
CA ASN A 230 15.02 -12.41 -14.26
C ASN A 230 14.46 -12.83 -12.90
N ALA A 231 14.10 -14.11 -12.70
CA ALA A 231 13.62 -14.60 -11.41
C ALA A 231 14.60 -14.29 -10.25
N GLY A 232 15.91 -14.26 -10.53
CA GLY A 232 16.94 -13.84 -9.59
C GLY A 232 16.81 -12.38 -9.16
N VAL A 233 16.49 -11.49 -10.10
CA VAL A 233 16.26 -10.05 -9.83
C VAL A 233 15.05 -9.87 -8.90
N MET A 234 13.95 -10.55 -9.21
CA MET A 234 12.74 -10.50 -8.38
C MET A 234 13.02 -11.06 -6.98
N GLY A 235 13.72 -12.19 -6.90
CA GLY A 235 14.16 -12.77 -5.63
C GLY A 235 15.02 -11.81 -4.81
N TYR A 236 15.92 -11.08 -5.45
CA TYR A 236 16.76 -10.07 -4.78
C TYR A 236 15.93 -8.90 -4.25
N ILE A 237 14.98 -8.37 -5.03
CA ILE A 237 14.10 -7.27 -4.59
C ILE A 237 13.30 -7.68 -3.35
N PHE A 238 12.64 -8.83 -3.39
CA PHE A 238 11.82 -9.29 -2.25
C PHE A 238 12.66 -9.71 -1.05
N ALA A 239 13.82 -10.32 -1.25
CA ALA A 239 14.75 -10.64 -0.16
C ALA A 239 15.24 -9.35 0.53
N SER A 240 15.56 -8.32 -0.25
CA SER A 240 15.98 -7.00 0.26
C SER A 240 14.88 -6.35 1.11
N ALA A 241 13.63 -6.32 0.60
CA ALA A 241 12.48 -5.79 1.30
C ALA A 241 12.17 -6.58 2.59
N PHE A 242 12.26 -7.90 2.53
CA PHE A 242 12.06 -8.78 3.68
C PHE A 242 13.15 -8.54 4.74
N LEU A 243 14.41 -8.50 4.34
CA LEU A 243 15.54 -8.28 5.26
C LEU A 243 15.43 -6.91 5.94
N TYR A 244 15.08 -5.86 5.19
CA TYR A 244 14.80 -4.54 5.76
C TYR A 244 13.66 -4.57 6.78
N THR A 245 12.58 -5.29 6.48
CA THR A 245 11.45 -5.44 7.39
C THR A 245 11.86 -6.19 8.67
N VAL A 246 12.70 -7.23 8.56
CA VAL A 246 13.30 -7.93 9.71
C VAL A 246 14.10 -6.97 10.58
N LEU A 247 14.89 -6.09 9.96
CA LEU A 247 15.63 -5.04 10.68
C LEU A 247 14.69 -4.10 11.44
N LEU A 248 13.57 -3.69 10.82
CA LEU A 248 12.55 -2.87 11.51
C LEU A 248 11.95 -3.59 12.72
N TYR A 249 11.68 -4.90 12.62
CA TYR A 249 11.23 -5.70 13.77
C TYR A 249 12.28 -5.72 14.87
N PHE A 250 13.53 -5.87 14.53
CA PHE A 250 14.62 -5.89 15.51
C PHE A 250 14.72 -4.56 16.25
N VAL A 251 14.70 -3.43 15.54
CA VAL A 251 14.69 -2.07 16.12
C VAL A 251 13.44 -1.83 16.95
N GLY A 252 12.26 -2.13 16.42
CA GLY A 252 10.98 -1.98 17.11
C GLY A 252 10.87 -2.82 18.38
N SER A 253 11.47 -4.01 18.39
CA SER A 253 11.52 -4.91 19.54
C SER A 253 12.62 -4.55 20.58
N GLY A 254 13.28 -3.42 20.39
CA GLY A 254 14.30 -2.94 21.33
C GLY A 254 15.61 -3.67 21.22
N PHE A 255 16.03 -4.02 20.02
CA PHE A 255 17.24 -4.77 19.73
C PHE A 255 17.26 -6.17 20.37
N SER A 256 16.08 -6.73 20.67
CA SER A 256 15.91 -8.07 21.21
C SER A 256 15.48 -9.04 20.11
N LEU A 257 16.41 -9.89 19.68
CA LEU A 257 16.14 -10.90 18.65
C LEU A 257 14.98 -11.83 19.06
N ARG A 258 14.93 -12.25 20.32
CA ARG A 258 13.86 -13.13 20.83
C ARG A 258 12.48 -12.47 20.72
N LYS A 259 12.38 -11.18 21.07
CA LYS A 259 11.11 -10.41 20.93
C LYS A 259 10.77 -10.20 19.45
N ALA A 260 11.75 -9.84 18.62
CA ALA A 260 11.55 -9.67 17.18
C ALA A 260 11.01 -10.95 16.53
N LEU A 261 11.65 -12.09 16.75
CA LEU A 261 11.21 -13.39 16.22
C LEU A 261 9.81 -13.77 16.69
N LYS A 262 9.47 -13.51 17.97
CA LYS A 262 8.12 -13.75 18.49
C LYS A 262 7.08 -12.87 17.80
N THR A 263 7.39 -11.60 17.57
CA THR A 263 6.50 -10.65 16.89
C THR A 263 6.31 -11.04 15.43
N MET A 264 7.39 -11.37 14.73
CA MET A 264 7.32 -11.87 13.35
C MET A 264 6.46 -13.13 13.26
N LYS A 265 6.61 -14.09 14.18
CA LYS A 265 5.77 -15.29 14.24
C LYS A 265 4.30 -14.95 14.44
N ASN A 266 3.98 -13.99 15.29
CA ASN A 266 2.61 -13.52 15.48
C ASN A 266 1.99 -12.93 14.20
N MET A 267 2.82 -12.34 13.33
CA MET A 267 2.39 -11.71 12.08
C MET A 267 2.18 -12.71 10.92
N LEU A 268 2.70 -13.93 10.99
CA LEU A 268 2.57 -14.90 9.90
C LEU A 268 1.14 -15.10 9.39
N PRO A 269 0.09 -15.22 10.24
CA PRO A 269 -1.28 -15.32 9.75
C PRO A 269 -1.71 -14.10 8.93
N ALA A 270 -1.30 -12.89 9.33
CA ALA A 270 -1.60 -11.68 8.58
C ALA A 270 -0.87 -11.65 7.24
N VAL A 271 0.40 -12.05 7.20
CA VAL A 271 1.18 -12.13 5.95
C VAL A 271 0.54 -13.10 4.95
N VAL A 272 0.15 -14.29 5.41
CA VAL A 272 -0.53 -15.28 4.55
C VAL A 272 -1.88 -14.76 4.07
N THR A 273 -2.64 -14.07 4.93
CA THR A 273 -3.90 -13.43 4.55
C THR A 273 -3.66 -12.33 3.51
N GLY A 274 -2.62 -11.49 3.70
CA GLY A 274 -2.23 -10.44 2.76
C GLY A 274 -1.84 -10.99 1.39
N LEU A 275 -1.06 -12.07 1.39
CA LEU A 275 -0.68 -12.77 0.16
C LEU A 275 -1.90 -13.28 -0.62
N GLY A 276 -2.89 -13.84 0.08
CA GLY A 276 -4.09 -14.39 -0.56
C GLY A 276 -5.14 -13.36 -0.93
N THR A 277 -5.22 -12.24 -0.20
CA THR A 277 -6.24 -11.20 -0.43
C THR A 277 -5.75 -10.05 -1.31
N MET A 278 -4.44 -9.88 -1.47
CA MET A 278 -3.78 -8.72 -2.10
C MET A 278 -4.34 -7.38 -1.60
N SER A 279 -4.80 -7.35 -0.37
CA SER A 279 -5.36 -6.16 0.24
C SER A 279 -4.93 -6.02 1.69
N SER A 280 -4.09 -5.04 1.95
CA SER A 280 -3.67 -4.69 3.32
C SER A 280 -4.86 -4.30 4.19
N LEU A 281 -5.88 -3.64 3.60
CA LEU A 281 -7.08 -3.23 4.30
C LEU A 281 -7.93 -4.41 4.78
N LEU A 282 -8.14 -5.42 3.93
CA LEU A 282 -8.86 -6.64 4.33
C LEU A 282 -8.09 -7.46 5.36
N THR A 283 -6.77 -7.41 5.31
CA THR A 283 -5.88 -8.08 6.25
C THR A 283 -5.80 -7.34 7.60
N MET A 284 -6.25 -6.08 7.65
CA MET A 284 -6.14 -5.21 8.83
C MET A 284 -6.63 -5.85 10.14
N PRO A 285 -7.79 -6.56 10.22
CA PRO A 285 -8.21 -7.17 11.47
C PRO A 285 -7.23 -8.22 12.00
N VAL A 286 -6.63 -9.01 11.10
CA VAL A 286 -5.64 -10.04 11.45
C VAL A 286 -4.34 -9.38 11.87
N THR A 287 -3.90 -8.34 11.15
CA THR A 287 -2.75 -7.50 11.47
C THR A 287 -2.90 -6.87 12.86
N LEU A 288 -4.06 -6.27 13.13
CA LEU A 288 -4.38 -5.65 14.43
C LEU A 288 -4.29 -6.66 15.57
N ALA A 289 -4.88 -7.84 15.39
CA ALA A 289 -4.82 -8.90 16.40
C ALA A 289 -3.38 -9.37 16.67
N ALA A 290 -2.56 -9.48 15.64
CA ALA A 290 -1.16 -9.86 15.72
C ALA A 290 -0.30 -8.79 16.44
N VAL A 291 -0.49 -7.51 16.09
CA VAL A 291 0.21 -6.38 16.70
C VAL A 291 -0.17 -6.25 18.17
N LYS A 292 -1.45 -6.38 18.54
CA LYS A 292 -1.90 -6.36 19.95
C LYS A 292 -1.24 -7.43 20.81
N LYS A 293 -0.91 -8.59 20.24
CA LYS A 293 -0.16 -9.64 20.95
C LYS A 293 1.34 -9.34 21.08
N SER A 294 1.83 -8.38 20.32
CA SER A 294 3.26 -8.13 20.14
C SER A 294 3.74 -6.83 20.78
N THR A 295 2.83 -5.97 21.25
CA THR A 295 3.14 -4.70 21.93
C THR A 295 2.73 -4.72 23.39
N ASP A 296 3.50 -4.02 24.25
CA ASP A 296 3.18 -3.81 25.65
C ASP A 296 2.00 -2.84 25.86
N ASN A 297 1.65 -2.07 24.83
CA ASN A 297 0.52 -1.12 24.81
C ASN A 297 -0.48 -1.46 23.69
N PRO A 298 -1.39 -2.42 23.92
CA PRO A 298 -2.35 -2.85 22.88
C PRO A 298 -3.27 -1.75 22.34
N GLN A 299 -3.50 -0.68 23.14
CA GLN A 299 -4.37 0.44 22.71
C GLN A 299 -3.73 1.25 21.58
N ILE A 300 -2.40 1.32 21.52
CA ILE A 300 -1.68 2.00 20.45
C ILE A 300 -1.84 1.26 19.12
N ALA A 301 -2.02 -0.05 19.14
CA ALA A 301 -2.28 -0.82 17.93
C ALA A 301 -3.61 -0.40 17.25
N ASP A 302 -4.62 0.01 18.04
CA ASP A 302 -5.90 0.51 17.53
C ASP A 302 -5.76 1.84 16.75
N ILE A 303 -4.64 2.55 16.90
CA ILE A 303 -4.31 3.78 16.18
C ILE A 303 -3.30 3.49 15.07
N SER A 304 -2.21 2.78 15.40
CA SER A 304 -1.10 2.58 14.46
C SER A 304 -1.46 1.71 13.28
N VAL A 305 -2.18 0.59 13.49
CA VAL A 305 -2.52 -0.32 12.39
C VAL A 305 -3.51 0.31 11.42
N PRO A 306 -4.71 0.80 11.84
CA PRO A 306 -5.61 1.45 10.90
C PRO A 306 -5.03 2.73 10.28
N GLY A 307 -4.19 3.45 11.01
CA GLY A 307 -3.57 4.69 10.55
C GLY A 307 -2.43 4.49 9.56
N SER A 308 -1.78 3.32 9.55
CA SER A 308 -0.62 3.05 8.67
C SER A 308 -0.94 2.13 7.50
N VAL A 309 -1.96 1.28 7.61
CA VAL A 309 -2.25 0.20 6.65
C VAL A 309 -2.34 0.65 5.19
N ASN A 310 -2.73 1.89 4.96
CA ASN A 310 -2.94 2.47 3.62
C ASN A 310 -1.79 3.39 3.17
N ILE A 311 -0.87 3.74 4.05
CA ILE A 311 0.15 4.77 3.77
C ILE A 311 1.58 4.31 4.09
N HIS A 312 1.74 3.21 4.80
CA HIS A 312 3.04 2.60 5.08
C HIS A 312 3.21 1.34 4.23
N LEU A 313 3.79 1.48 3.06
CA LEU A 313 3.78 0.50 1.98
C LEU A 313 5.21 0.12 1.58
N LEU A 314 5.88 -0.65 2.44
CA LEU A 314 7.29 -1.03 2.26
C LEU A 314 7.54 -1.83 0.97
N GLY A 315 6.70 -2.82 0.67
CA GLY A 315 6.82 -3.64 -0.52
C GLY A 315 6.75 -2.79 -1.79
N ASP A 316 5.79 -1.85 -1.83
CA ASP A 316 5.66 -0.92 -2.93
C ASP A 316 6.87 0.02 -3.06
N CYS A 317 7.43 0.51 -1.95
CA CYS A 317 8.63 1.35 -1.97
C CYS A 317 9.81 0.59 -2.58
N PHE A 318 10.05 -0.65 -2.15
CA PHE A 318 11.16 -1.45 -2.67
C PHE A 318 10.96 -1.80 -4.15
N VAL A 319 9.78 -2.28 -4.53
CA VAL A 319 9.52 -2.65 -5.93
C VAL A 319 9.55 -1.42 -6.82
N SER A 320 8.95 -0.31 -6.44
CA SER A 320 8.97 0.93 -7.24
C SER A 320 10.41 1.43 -7.49
N VAL A 321 11.25 1.45 -6.45
CA VAL A 321 12.59 2.04 -6.52
C VAL A 321 13.61 1.10 -7.14
N MET A 322 13.43 -0.21 -7.04
CA MET A 322 14.39 -1.16 -7.60
C MET A 322 13.99 -1.63 -9.01
N LEU A 323 12.70 -1.85 -9.27
CA LEU A 323 12.22 -2.37 -10.55
C LEU A 323 12.10 -1.28 -11.62
N LEU A 324 11.50 -0.11 -11.31
CA LEU A 324 11.25 0.90 -12.34
C LEU A 324 12.54 1.49 -12.94
N PRO A 325 13.57 1.88 -12.17
CA PRO A 325 14.85 2.31 -12.73
C PRO A 325 15.58 1.18 -13.49
N LEU A 326 15.42 -0.07 -13.05
CA LEU A 326 15.97 -1.20 -13.77
C LEU A 326 15.32 -1.35 -15.16
N LEU A 327 14.01 -1.10 -15.27
CA LEU A 327 13.33 -1.05 -16.58
C LEU A 327 13.84 0.10 -17.45
N VAL A 328 14.18 1.26 -16.90
CA VAL A 328 14.82 2.37 -17.63
C VAL A 328 16.14 1.91 -18.24
N THR A 329 17.02 1.34 -17.43
CA THR A 329 18.37 0.91 -17.88
C THR A 329 18.33 -0.22 -18.89
N THR A 330 17.33 -1.10 -18.83
CA THR A 330 17.22 -2.26 -19.71
C THR A 330 16.50 -1.98 -21.02
N LEU A 331 15.58 -1.01 -21.04
CA LEU A 331 14.83 -0.61 -22.25
C LEU A 331 15.51 0.49 -23.07
N GLY A 332 16.60 1.08 -22.54
CA GLY A 332 17.38 2.09 -23.26
C GLY A 332 16.58 3.36 -23.58
N THR A 333 15.86 3.89 -22.58
CA THR A 333 15.15 5.18 -22.71
C THR A 333 16.11 6.35 -22.67
N GLU A 334 15.57 7.56 -22.94
CA GLU A 334 16.28 8.83 -22.78
C GLU A 334 16.94 8.91 -21.40
N ASP A 335 18.12 9.57 -21.33
CA ASP A 335 18.89 9.69 -20.09
C ASP A 335 18.05 10.37 -19.01
N VAL A 336 17.67 9.61 -17.98
CA VAL A 336 17.03 10.16 -16.78
C VAL A 336 18.07 10.99 -16.02
N THR A 337 17.83 12.28 -15.91
CA THR A 337 18.75 13.17 -15.18
C THR A 337 18.73 12.85 -13.68
N THR A 338 19.83 13.19 -12.98
CA THR A 338 19.86 13.07 -11.51
C THR A 338 18.74 13.88 -10.86
N TYR A 339 18.39 15.03 -11.43
CA TYR A 339 17.28 15.85 -10.97
C TYR A 339 15.95 15.12 -11.06
N ASP A 340 15.62 14.52 -12.20
CA ASP A 340 14.39 13.78 -12.40
C ASP A 340 14.33 12.55 -11.49
N TYR A 341 15.43 11.83 -11.37
CA TYR A 341 15.49 10.66 -10.51
C TYR A 341 15.28 11.00 -9.03
N VAL A 342 15.87 12.07 -8.51
CA VAL A 342 15.65 12.51 -7.13
C VAL A 342 14.18 12.92 -6.92
N HIS A 343 13.57 13.60 -7.88
CA HIS A 343 12.14 13.94 -7.83
C HIS A 343 11.27 12.67 -7.83
N PHE A 344 11.60 11.70 -8.68
CA PHE A 344 10.93 10.40 -8.66
C PHE A 344 10.97 9.77 -7.26
N LEU A 345 12.14 9.69 -6.60
CA LEU A 345 12.25 9.11 -5.25
C LEU A 345 11.39 9.87 -4.22
N VAL A 346 11.38 11.20 -4.27
CA VAL A 346 10.54 12.02 -3.40
C VAL A 346 9.05 11.74 -3.64
N TYR A 347 8.64 11.67 -4.90
CA TYR A 347 7.24 11.36 -5.25
C TYR A 347 6.84 9.94 -4.89
N VAL A 348 7.74 8.94 -4.96
CA VAL A 348 7.45 7.59 -4.45
C VAL A 348 6.99 7.66 -2.99
N VAL A 349 7.68 8.43 -2.15
CA VAL A 349 7.29 8.59 -0.73
C VAL A 349 5.97 9.33 -0.58
N LEU A 350 5.79 10.44 -1.29
CA LEU A 350 4.59 11.29 -1.18
C LEU A 350 3.34 10.57 -1.67
N MET A 351 3.46 9.81 -2.77
CA MET A 351 2.34 9.09 -3.37
C MET A 351 1.82 7.97 -2.46
N LYS A 352 2.65 7.41 -1.56
CA LYS A 352 2.19 6.42 -0.57
C LYS A 352 1.13 6.99 0.38
N PHE A 353 1.10 8.28 0.62
CA PHE A 353 0.03 8.92 1.39
C PHE A 353 -1.28 9.09 0.61
N ALA A 354 -1.23 8.98 -0.70
CA ALA A 354 -2.38 9.08 -1.59
C ALA A 354 -2.91 7.71 -2.03
N GLU A 355 -2.13 6.66 -1.82
CA GLU A 355 -2.46 5.30 -2.24
C GLU A 355 -3.65 4.78 -1.44
N ALA A 356 -4.73 4.40 -2.12
CA ALA A 356 -5.81 3.68 -1.48
C ALA A 356 -5.40 2.20 -1.40
N ALA A 357 -5.64 1.53 -0.27
CA ALA A 357 -5.31 0.11 -0.05
C ALA A 357 -6.18 -0.84 -0.91
N VAL A 358 -6.33 -0.55 -2.17
CA VAL A 358 -7.06 -1.34 -3.17
C VAL A 358 -6.04 -1.97 -4.11
N ALA A 359 -6.16 -3.27 -4.31
CA ALA A 359 -5.27 -4.05 -5.16
C ALA A 359 -5.08 -3.41 -6.54
N GLY A 360 -3.83 -3.26 -6.98
CA GLY A 360 -3.46 -2.77 -8.32
C GLY A 360 -3.57 -1.25 -8.53
N THR A 361 -3.99 -0.46 -7.54
CA THR A 361 -4.12 1.00 -7.73
C THR A 361 -2.83 1.77 -7.44
N GLY A 362 -1.92 1.20 -6.66
CA GLY A 362 -0.69 1.88 -6.23
C GLY A 362 0.17 2.35 -7.39
N LEU A 363 0.47 1.47 -8.34
CA LEU A 363 1.28 1.83 -9.50
C LEU A 363 0.54 2.81 -10.42
N VAL A 364 -0.78 2.63 -10.62
CA VAL A 364 -1.56 3.50 -11.51
C VAL A 364 -1.53 4.95 -11.01
N LEU A 365 -1.56 5.15 -9.69
CA LEU A 365 -1.37 6.48 -9.08
C LEU A 365 0.00 7.08 -9.42
N MET A 366 1.00 6.25 -9.65
CA MET A 366 2.35 6.68 -9.98
C MET A 366 2.58 6.94 -11.48
N PHE A 367 1.66 6.56 -12.38
CA PHE A 367 1.86 6.74 -13.83
C PHE A 367 2.30 8.14 -14.22
N PRO A 368 1.64 9.24 -13.78
CA PRO A 368 2.10 10.58 -14.16
C PRO A 368 3.50 10.91 -13.65
N VAL A 369 3.88 10.36 -12.50
CA VAL A 369 5.22 10.54 -11.92
C VAL A 369 6.26 9.76 -12.73
N ILE A 370 5.94 8.53 -13.11
CA ILE A 370 6.80 7.65 -13.90
C ILE A 370 6.98 8.22 -15.31
N GLU A 371 5.90 8.69 -15.95
CA GLU A 371 5.97 9.34 -17.27
C GLU A 371 6.83 10.61 -17.20
N GLN A 372 6.61 11.46 -16.20
CA GLN A 372 7.28 12.76 -16.10
C GLN A 372 8.76 12.63 -15.72
N TYR A 373 9.13 11.72 -14.84
CA TYR A 373 10.46 11.68 -14.24
C TYR A 373 11.33 10.49 -14.65
N LEU A 374 10.71 9.41 -15.13
CA LEU A 374 11.46 8.27 -15.68
C LEU A 374 11.29 8.14 -17.20
N HIS A 375 10.57 9.06 -17.84
CA HIS A 375 10.35 9.15 -19.27
C HIS A 375 9.77 7.86 -19.89
N PHE A 376 8.89 7.15 -19.13
CA PHE A 376 8.30 5.91 -19.59
C PHE A 376 7.35 6.14 -20.77
N SER A 377 7.58 5.40 -21.85
CA SER A 377 6.63 5.30 -22.95
C SER A 377 5.34 4.58 -22.49
N PRO A 378 4.22 4.69 -23.23
CA PRO A 378 3.01 3.92 -22.94
C PRO A 378 3.23 2.42 -22.86
N THR A 379 4.14 1.87 -23.66
CA THR A 379 4.54 0.46 -23.63
C THR A 379 5.22 0.10 -22.30
N MET A 380 6.17 0.90 -21.86
CA MET A 380 6.87 0.71 -20.59
C MET A 380 5.93 0.81 -19.38
N LEU A 381 4.96 1.75 -19.41
CA LEU A 381 3.93 1.85 -18.38
C LEU A 381 3.04 0.61 -18.33
N SER A 382 2.66 0.07 -19.49
CA SER A 382 1.89 -1.17 -19.57
C SER A 382 2.67 -2.34 -19.01
N LEU A 383 3.94 -2.44 -19.36
CA LEU A 383 4.85 -3.46 -18.81
C LEU A 383 4.99 -3.34 -17.29
N ALA A 384 5.31 -2.14 -16.79
CA ALA A 384 5.41 -1.88 -15.35
C ALA A 384 4.12 -2.24 -14.63
N ALA A 385 2.96 -1.83 -15.16
CA ALA A 385 1.65 -2.16 -14.59
C ALA A 385 1.43 -3.66 -14.47
N THR A 386 1.75 -4.41 -15.52
CA THR A 386 1.56 -5.87 -15.51
C THR A 386 2.51 -6.56 -14.54
N LEU A 387 3.78 -6.11 -14.46
CA LEU A 387 4.74 -6.62 -13.48
C LEU A 387 4.26 -6.36 -12.04
N PHE A 388 3.78 -5.15 -11.75
CA PHE A 388 3.27 -4.82 -10.42
C PHE A 388 2.05 -5.65 -10.05
N ILE A 389 1.12 -5.88 -10.98
CA ILE A 389 -0.05 -6.73 -10.75
C ILE A 389 0.36 -8.17 -10.49
N LEU A 390 1.32 -8.69 -11.25
CA LEU A 390 1.85 -10.03 -11.06
C LEU A 390 2.54 -10.19 -9.70
N LEU A 391 3.23 -9.14 -9.26
CA LEU A 391 3.96 -9.12 -7.98
C LEU A 391 3.10 -8.70 -6.79
N ASP A 392 1.87 -8.20 -7.01
CA ASP A 392 0.98 -7.65 -5.96
C ASP A 392 0.75 -8.59 -4.76
N PRO A 393 0.60 -9.92 -4.92
CA PRO A 393 0.54 -10.82 -3.77
C PRO A 393 1.76 -10.70 -2.85
N LEU A 394 2.96 -10.66 -3.44
CA LEU A 394 4.21 -10.56 -2.70
C LEU A 394 4.41 -9.15 -2.13
N ILE A 395 4.10 -8.12 -2.91
CA ILE A 395 4.12 -6.72 -2.48
C ILE A 395 3.22 -6.54 -1.26
N THR A 396 1.97 -7.00 -1.32
CA THR A 396 1.02 -6.91 -0.22
C THR A 396 1.47 -7.70 1.00
N ALA A 397 2.04 -8.89 0.82
CA ALA A 397 2.59 -9.67 1.93
C ALA A 397 3.71 -8.89 2.67
N VAL A 398 4.61 -8.23 1.94
CA VAL A 398 5.66 -7.38 2.51
C VAL A 398 5.06 -6.13 3.15
N ASN A 399 4.06 -5.49 2.54
CA ASN A 399 3.36 -4.34 3.13
C ASN A 399 2.73 -4.69 4.48
N VAL A 400 2.00 -5.80 4.56
CA VAL A 400 1.38 -6.29 5.79
C VAL A 400 2.42 -6.62 6.86
N PHE A 401 3.50 -7.29 6.45
CA PHE A 401 4.61 -7.62 7.34
C PHE A 401 5.30 -6.36 7.86
N GLY A 402 5.54 -5.39 6.97
CA GLY A 402 6.07 -4.07 7.31
C GLY A 402 5.18 -3.24 8.23
N ASN A 403 3.86 -3.29 8.02
CA ASN A 403 2.89 -2.62 8.91
C ASN A 403 2.94 -3.18 10.33
N GLY A 404 3.16 -4.49 10.49
CA GLY A 404 3.38 -5.10 11.79
C GLY A 404 4.65 -4.57 12.47
N ALA A 405 5.78 -4.52 11.74
CA ALA A 405 7.05 -4.00 12.22
C ALA A 405 6.95 -2.53 12.62
N PHE A 406 6.38 -1.72 11.74
CA PHE A 406 6.13 -0.30 11.97
C PHE A 406 5.27 -0.05 13.21
N SER A 407 4.16 -0.77 13.35
CA SER A 407 3.25 -0.59 14.48
C SER A 407 3.91 -0.90 15.82
N VAL A 408 4.78 -1.90 15.88
CA VAL A 408 5.57 -2.22 17.09
C VAL A 408 6.61 -1.13 17.36
N LEU A 409 7.29 -0.65 16.32
CA LEU A 409 8.22 0.47 16.42
C LEU A 409 7.51 1.74 16.88
N PHE A 410 6.36 2.05 16.28
CA PHE A 410 5.54 3.21 16.65
C PHE A 410 5.10 3.16 18.11
N ALA A 411 4.58 2.01 18.58
CA ALA A 411 4.17 1.84 19.97
C ALA A 411 5.33 2.13 20.93
N ARG A 412 6.53 1.64 20.62
CA ARG A 412 7.72 1.90 21.40
C ARG A 412 8.10 3.38 21.45
N VAL A 413 8.15 4.05 20.29
CA VAL A 413 8.50 5.49 20.21
C VAL A 413 7.44 6.33 20.91
N HIS A 414 6.16 6.00 20.73
CA HIS A 414 5.05 6.66 21.41
C HIS A 414 5.18 6.56 22.94
N ASP A 415 5.48 5.36 23.46
CA ASP A 415 5.66 5.16 24.90
C ASP A 415 6.87 5.91 25.44
N LEU A 416 7.95 6.01 24.68
CA LEU A 416 9.13 6.80 25.06
C LEU A 416 8.83 8.30 25.12
N LEU A 417 8.01 8.83 24.21
CA LEU A 417 7.72 10.26 24.10
C LEU A 417 6.59 10.72 25.04
N PHE A 418 5.57 9.90 25.23
CA PHE A 418 4.34 10.32 25.91
C PHE A 418 4.06 9.62 27.24
N HIS A 419 4.68 8.45 27.51
CA HIS A 419 4.60 7.81 28.81
C HIS A 419 5.84 8.16 29.66
N GLN A 420 5.83 9.36 30.24
CA GLN A 420 6.72 9.63 31.36
C GLN A 420 6.39 8.65 32.49
N LYS A 421 7.41 7.84 32.88
CA LYS A 421 7.55 7.03 34.09
C LYS A 421 6.27 6.95 34.95
N LYS A 422 5.53 5.86 34.87
CA LYS A 422 4.72 5.43 36.03
C LYS A 422 5.67 5.41 37.22
N LYS A 423 5.52 6.38 38.13
CA LYS A 423 6.17 6.33 39.46
C LYS A 423 5.91 4.93 40.03
N PRO A 424 6.93 4.26 40.58
CA PRO A 424 6.70 2.98 41.27
C PRO A 424 5.60 3.22 42.29
N LYS A 425 4.57 2.36 42.29
CA LYS A 425 3.56 2.33 43.35
C LYS A 425 4.32 2.31 44.64
N GLN A 426 4.23 3.37 45.45
CA GLN A 426 4.72 3.36 46.84
C GLN A 426 4.11 2.13 47.51
N ALA A 427 4.98 1.18 47.85
CA ALA A 427 4.62 0.08 48.70
C ALA A 427 3.98 0.69 49.95
N GLY A 428 2.68 0.46 50.10
CA GLY A 428 1.93 0.97 51.23
C GLY A 428 2.64 0.58 52.52
N ALA A 429 3.07 1.57 53.23
CA ALA A 429 3.49 1.42 54.63
C ALA A 429 2.27 0.90 55.39
N SER A 430 2.23 -0.40 55.62
CA SER A 430 1.34 -0.97 56.63
C SER A 430 1.85 -0.53 57.97
N GLY A 431 1.34 0.59 58.46
CA GLY A 431 1.50 1.00 59.84
C GLY A 431 0.88 -0.06 60.76
N ARG A 432 1.73 -0.83 61.42
CA ARG A 432 1.36 -1.50 62.65
C ARG A 432 0.98 -0.40 63.66
N ILE A 433 -0.26 -0.38 64.10
CA ILE A 433 -0.65 0.23 65.35
C ILE A 433 -1.21 -0.87 66.24
N ARG A 434 -0.69 -0.88 67.42
CA ARG A 434 -0.95 -1.79 68.55
C ARG A 434 -2.43 -1.86 68.93
#